data_d40a7b47fc349535249114dad0855a3a
#
_entry.id   d40a7b47fc349535249114dad0855a3a
#
_cell.length_a   1.000
_cell.length_b   1.000
_cell.length_c   1.000
_cell.angle_alpha   90.00
_cell.angle_beta   90.00
_cell.angle_gamma   90.00
#
_symmetry.space_group_name_H-M   'P 1'
#
loop_
_entity.id
_entity.type
_entity.pdbx_description
1 polymer ?
#
loop_
_entity_poly.entity_id
_entity_poly.type
_entity_poly.pdbx_seq_one_letter_code
_entity_poly.pdbx_strand_id
1 'polypeptide(L)'
;MKGIFALCSLIFGLVLPPSAAAQDDARWRFDPYGRVELGFVSAESGDREEQIVVDGDAVTLRLQAGAELASDTTTFQLEADRIYVDRLGEGRSSYQRDRFTATLDQELDSDWEIRLQARRYDDFITAEANDTDETSGLVRFTYEPERAHRFRLSASWREREYDPSPEDGPDAFATTGRGPRVDAEYRHRLGRYHYFAADLRAESIASDDAFRRYSRQSGAVSYTRPLNHDLRVRPGVEAIHTRFGGRTGDDGEVRSDFRIAPEVELLWWPGQWRIEAEAKAIFIDSNDERRDRAGYRLTIAAGYVF
;
A
#
# COMPACT_ATOMS: atom_id res chain seq x y z
N MET A 1 11.15 -10.88 16.19
CA MET A 1 11.07 -12.28 15.67
C MET A 1 10.04 -13.19 16.36
N LYS A 2 9.70 -13.02 17.65
CA LYS A 2 8.74 -13.92 18.35
C LYS A 2 7.27 -13.73 17.91
N GLY A 3 6.85 -12.57 17.45
CA GLY A 3 5.45 -12.28 17.05
C GLY A 3 5.03 -12.89 15.71
N ILE A 4 5.95 -12.96 14.74
CA ILE A 4 5.66 -13.49 13.39
C ILE A 4 5.39 -15.00 13.44
N PHE A 5 6.16 -15.75 14.25
CA PHE A 5 5.92 -17.18 14.43
C PHE A 5 4.56 -17.47 15.07
N ALA A 6 4.10 -16.64 16.00
CA ALA A 6 2.79 -16.80 16.61
C ALA A 6 1.65 -16.52 15.62
N LEU A 7 1.78 -15.48 14.79
CA LEU A 7 0.78 -15.13 13.76
C LEU A 7 0.72 -16.19 12.65
N CYS A 8 1.87 -16.64 12.15
CA CYS A 8 1.94 -17.74 11.18
C CYS A 8 1.36 -19.05 11.76
N SER A 9 1.63 -19.36 13.04
CA SER A 9 1.08 -20.54 13.70
C SER A 9 -0.43 -20.46 13.89
N LEU A 10 -0.99 -19.25 14.12
CA LEU A 10 -2.42 -19.04 14.24
C LEU A 10 -3.12 -19.16 12.87
N ILE A 11 -2.51 -18.65 11.81
CA ILE A 11 -3.02 -18.78 10.44
C ILE A 11 -2.98 -20.24 9.99
N PHE A 12 -1.87 -20.96 10.24
CA PHE A 12 -1.77 -22.40 9.91
C PHE A 12 -2.70 -23.28 10.77
N GLY A 13 -2.95 -22.91 12.03
CA GLY A 13 -3.83 -23.67 12.92
C GLY A 13 -5.32 -23.53 12.61
N LEU A 14 -5.74 -22.41 11.98
CA LEU A 14 -7.13 -22.14 11.63
C LEU A 14 -7.55 -22.72 10.27
N VAL A 15 -6.59 -23.06 9.40
CA VAL A 15 -6.82 -23.43 8.00
C VAL A 15 -6.66 -24.91 7.72
N LEU A 16 -6.27 -25.71 8.71
CA LEU A 16 -6.36 -27.16 8.54
C LEU A 16 -7.85 -27.55 8.67
N PRO A 17 -8.52 -27.93 7.56
CA PRO A 17 -9.88 -28.42 7.66
C PRO A 17 -9.89 -29.65 8.59
N PRO A 18 -10.96 -29.85 9.38
CA PRO A 18 -11.10 -31.08 10.14
C PRO A 18 -11.05 -32.24 9.16
N SER A 19 -10.15 -33.15 9.44
CA SER A 19 -9.80 -34.33 8.68
C SER A 19 -10.94 -35.00 7.91
N ALA A 20 -10.65 -35.30 6.64
CA ALA A 20 -11.03 -36.51 5.95
C ALA A 20 -12.51 -36.83 5.84
N ALA A 21 -13.21 -36.15 4.93
CA ALA A 21 -14.34 -36.74 4.23
C ALA A 21 -14.71 -35.95 2.95
N ALA A 22 -13.76 -35.71 2.07
CA ALA A 22 -13.95 -35.46 0.64
C ALA A 22 -12.56 -35.35 0.00
N GLN A 23 -11.95 -36.49 -0.29
CA GLN A 23 -10.91 -36.58 -1.30
C GLN A 23 -11.61 -36.54 -2.66
N ASP A 24 -12.17 -35.41 -3.01
CA ASP A 24 -12.32 -35.03 -4.40
C ASP A 24 -11.01 -34.36 -4.81
N ASP A 25 -10.48 -34.74 -5.97
CA ASP A 25 -9.18 -34.39 -6.53
C ASP A 25 -8.99 -32.85 -6.66
N ALA A 26 -8.86 -32.14 -5.56
CA ALA A 26 -8.45 -30.73 -5.56
C ALA A 26 -7.04 -30.68 -6.15
N ARG A 27 -6.95 -30.45 -7.46
CA ARG A 27 -5.68 -30.32 -8.17
C ARG A 27 -5.05 -29.00 -7.77
N TRP A 28 -4.08 -29.05 -6.88
CA TRP A 28 -3.25 -27.90 -6.56
C TRP A 28 -2.37 -27.53 -7.75
N ARG A 29 -2.42 -26.27 -8.16
CA ARG A 29 -1.58 -25.70 -9.19
C ARG A 29 -0.55 -24.79 -8.53
N PHE A 30 0.71 -24.96 -8.90
CA PHE A 30 1.80 -24.11 -8.47
C PHE A 30 2.23 -23.22 -9.62
N ASP A 31 2.16 -21.89 -9.41
CA ASP A 31 2.49 -20.87 -10.41
C ASP A 31 3.52 -19.90 -9.81
N PRO A 32 4.83 -20.01 -10.15
CA PRO A 32 5.81 -18.98 -9.82
C PRO A 32 5.65 -17.79 -10.76
N TYR A 33 5.92 -16.59 -10.26
CA TYR A 33 5.89 -15.37 -11.07
C TYR A 33 6.99 -14.40 -10.64
N GLY A 34 7.31 -13.46 -11.54
CA GLY A 34 8.24 -12.39 -11.25
C GLY A 34 7.90 -11.14 -12.04
N ARG A 35 8.38 -9.99 -11.56
CA ARG A 35 8.29 -8.69 -12.23
C ARG A 35 9.57 -7.93 -12.02
N VAL A 36 10.05 -7.31 -13.09
CA VAL A 36 11.11 -6.31 -13.06
C VAL A 36 10.52 -5.02 -13.62
N GLU A 37 10.74 -3.91 -12.95
CA GLU A 37 10.21 -2.62 -13.35
C GLU A 37 11.25 -1.54 -13.16
N LEU A 38 11.43 -0.70 -14.16
CA LEU A 38 12.24 0.51 -14.11
C LEU A 38 11.31 1.72 -14.21
N GLY A 39 11.51 2.70 -13.35
CA GLY A 39 10.71 3.91 -13.31
C GLY A 39 11.55 5.17 -13.21
N PHE A 40 10.92 6.28 -13.55
CA PHE A 40 11.41 7.63 -13.33
C PHE A 40 10.30 8.41 -12.61
N VAL A 41 10.69 9.15 -11.58
CA VAL A 41 9.79 10.01 -10.81
C VAL A 41 10.37 11.40 -10.78
N SER A 42 9.55 12.40 -11.04
CA SER A 42 9.85 13.81 -10.82
C SER A 42 8.78 14.41 -9.92
N ALA A 43 9.17 15.02 -8.81
CA ALA A 43 8.24 15.57 -7.86
C ALA A 43 8.76 16.90 -7.28
N GLU A 44 7.83 17.79 -6.98
CA GLU A 44 8.04 18.99 -6.19
C GLU A 44 7.10 18.94 -5.00
N SER A 45 7.61 19.25 -3.81
CA SER A 45 6.85 19.18 -2.55
C SER A 45 6.33 17.78 -2.25
N GLY A 46 7.22 16.81 -2.32
CA GLY A 46 6.96 15.38 -2.27
C GLY A 46 5.98 14.93 -1.19
N ASP A 47 5.15 14.00 -1.60
CA ASP A 47 4.22 13.30 -0.74
C ASP A 47 4.94 12.14 -0.03
N ARG A 48 5.08 12.20 1.29
CA ARG A 48 5.70 11.14 2.08
C ARG A 48 4.88 9.85 2.12
N GLU A 49 3.64 9.88 1.66
CA GLU A 49 2.69 8.80 1.90
C GLU A 49 2.76 7.67 0.88
N GLU A 50 3.36 7.91 -0.28
CA GLU A 50 3.35 6.93 -1.36
C GLU A 50 4.62 6.09 -1.45
N GLN A 51 5.36 5.95 -0.35
CA GLN A 51 6.49 5.03 -0.25
C GLN A 51 7.71 5.39 -1.13
N ILE A 52 7.58 6.38 -2.00
CA ILE A 52 8.65 6.95 -2.81
C ILE A 52 8.61 8.45 -2.58
N VAL A 53 9.23 8.88 -1.50
CA VAL A 53 9.37 10.31 -1.24
C VAL A 53 10.44 10.85 -2.16
N VAL A 54 10.01 11.54 -3.19
CA VAL A 54 10.91 12.24 -4.07
C VAL A 54 10.57 13.71 -4.05
N ASP A 55 11.46 14.48 -3.47
CA ASP A 55 11.53 15.90 -3.73
C ASP A 55 12.65 16.10 -4.74
N GLY A 56 12.32 16.32 -6.00
CA GLY A 56 13.19 16.31 -7.16
C GLY A 56 13.00 15.05 -8.03
N ASP A 57 14.06 14.65 -8.71
CA ASP A 57 14.05 13.55 -9.65
C ASP A 57 14.62 12.27 -9.03
N ALA A 58 14.12 11.12 -9.42
CA ALA A 58 14.66 9.81 -9.04
C ALA A 58 14.44 8.76 -10.12
N VAL A 59 15.35 7.79 -10.15
CA VAL A 59 15.18 6.53 -10.89
C VAL A 59 14.81 5.44 -9.89
N THR A 60 13.86 4.60 -10.25
CA THR A 60 13.42 3.49 -9.40
C THR A 60 13.63 2.17 -10.12
N LEU A 61 14.10 1.16 -9.38
CA LEU A 61 14.14 -0.23 -9.83
C LEU A 61 13.33 -1.07 -8.85
N ARG A 62 12.31 -1.75 -9.34
CA ARG A 62 11.50 -2.67 -8.57
C ARG A 62 11.73 -4.10 -9.03
N LEU A 63 12.01 -4.97 -8.08
CA LEU A 63 12.14 -6.41 -8.27
C LEU A 63 11.09 -7.11 -7.42
N GLN A 64 10.27 -7.93 -8.05
CA GLN A 64 9.23 -8.71 -7.38
C GLN A 64 9.36 -10.16 -7.78
N ALA A 65 9.27 -11.06 -6.81
CA ALA A 65 9.21 -12.50 -7.02
C ALA A 65 8.17 -13.10 -6.10
N GLY A 66 7.46 -14.11 -6.57
CA GLY A 66 6.46 -14.78 -5.78
C GLY A 66 6.10 -16.15 -6.31
N ALA A 67 5.28 -16.84 -5.55
CA ALA A 67 4.71 -18.12 -5.94
C ALA A 67 3.28 -18.21 -5.39
N GLU A 68 2.42 -18.79 -6.19
CA GLU A 68 1.04 -19.07 -5.87
C GLU A 68 0.80 -20.58 -5.86
N LEU A 69 0.12 -21.07 -4.85
CA LEU A 69 -0.39 -22.41 -4.75
C LEU A 69 -1.92 -22.33 -4.67
N ALA A 70 -2.59 -22.69 -5.75
CA ALA A 70 -4.03 -22.53 -5.90
C ALA A 70 -4.75 -23.86 -6.06
N SER A 71 -5.91 -23.97 -5.43
CA SER A 71 -6.95 -24.96 -5.69
C SER A 71 -8.20 -24.27 -6.23
N ASP A 72 -9.31 -24.99 -6.39
CA ASP A 72 -10.56 -24.42 -6.90
C ASP A 72 -11.14 -23.31 -6.00
N THR A 73 -10.91 -23.37 -4.69
CA THR A 73 -11.50 -22.42 -3.74
C THR A 73 -10.47 -21.75 -2.83
N THR A 74 -9.23 -22.22 -2.82
CA THR A 74 -8.20 -21.72 -1.90
C THR A 74 -6.95 -21.34 -2.67
N THR A 75 -6.42 -20.14 -2.41
CA THR A 75 -5.16 -19.68 -2.96
C THR A 75 -4.22 -19.23 -1.85
N PHE A 76 -3.03 -19.79 -1.82
CA PHE A 76 -1.94 -19.35 -0.96
C PHE A 76 -0.86 -18.70 -1.80
N GLN A 77 -0.40 -17.49 -1.41
CA GLN A 77 0.59 -16.71 -2.14
C GLN A 77 1.69 -16.23 -1.20
N LEU A 78 2.93 -16.36 -1.66
CA LEU A 78 4.10 -15.73 -1.04
C LEU A 78 4.74 -14.77 -2.03
N GLU A 79 5.10 -13.60 -1.57
CA GLU A 79 5.70 -12.54 -2.38
C GLU A 79 6.82 -11.83 -1.64
N ALA A 80 7.92 -11.58 -2.33
CA ALA A 80 8.98 -10.67 -1.93
C ALA A 80 9.09 -9.55 -2.96
N ASP A 81 9.20 -8.31 -2.51
CA ASP A 81 9.27 -7.12 -3.34
C ASP A 81 10.39 -6.22 -2.80
N ARG A 82 11.28 -5.76 -3.66
CA ARG A 82 12.35 -4.81 -3.34
C ARG A 82 12.29 -3.63 -4.29
N ILE A 83 12.34 -2.43 -3.73
CA ILE A 83 12.42 -1.19 -4.49
C ILE A 83 13.72 -0.48 -4.13
N TYR A 84 14.49 -0.15 -5.15
CA TYR A 84 15.62 0.77 -5.07
C TYR A 84 15.19 2.12 -5.61
N VAL A 85 15.52 3.19 -4.89
CA VAL A 85 15.26 4.57 -5.30
C VAL A 85 16.57 5.31 -5.31
N ASP A 86 17.02 5.69 -6.49
CA ASP A 86 18.21 6.51 -6.69
C ASP A 86 17.82 7.95 -6.96
N ARG A 87 18.01 8.82 -5.98
CA ARG A 87 17.66 10.23 -6.09
C ARG A 87 18.75 10.98 -6.86
N LEU A 88 18.35 11.64 -7.93
CA LEU A 88 19.24 12.39 -8.77
C LEU A 88 19.58 13.76 -8.14
N GLY A 89 20.86 14.17 -8.17
CA GLY A 89 21.33 15.46 -7.65
C GLY A 89 22.35 15.33 -6.53
N GLU A 90 23.15 16.39 -6.33
CA GLU A 90 24.20 16.42 -5.32
C GLU A 90 23.61 16.37 -3.90
N GLY A 91 24.21 15.56 -3.02
CA GLY A 91 23.85 15.45 -1.61
C GLY A 91 22.56 14.68 -1.33
N ARG A 92 21.94 14.02 -2.32
CA ARG A 92 20.75 13.21 -2.14
C ARG A 92 21.12 11.75 -1.90
N SER A 93 20.57 11.16 -0.83
CA SER A 93 20.78 9.76 -0.50
C SER A 93 19.81 8.88 -1.26
N SER A 94 20.30 7.78 -1.83
CA SER A 94 19.49 6.67 -2.33
C SER A 94 18.96 5.85 -1.15
N TYR A 95 17.85 5.16 -1.33
CA TYR A 95 17.31 4.23 -0.34
C TYR A 95 16.73 2.99 -1.01
N GLN A 96 16.51 1.97 -0.20
CA GLN A 96 15.79 0.76 -0.62
C GLN A 96 14.65 0.47 0.37
N ARG A 97 13.70 -0.33 -0.06
CA ARG A 97 12.63 -0.85 0.77
C ARG A 97 12.37 -2.28 0.40
N ASP A 98 12.28 -3.13 1.40
CA ASP A 98 11.88 -4.53 1.25
C ASP A 98 10.46 -4.75 1.77
N ARG A 99 9.74 -5.65 1.09
CA ARG A 99 8.42 -6.07 1.51
C ARG A 99 8.27 -7.58 1.33
N PHE A 100 7.81 -8.25 2.37
CA PHE A 100 7.44 -9.65 2.34
C PHE A 100 5.95 -9.78 2.64
N THR A 101 5.24 -10.57 1.84
CA THR A 101 3.79 -10.75 1.98
C THR A 101 3.46 -12.23 1.89
N ALA A 102 2.65 -12.71 2.85
CA ALA A 102 1.99 -14.01 2.79
C ALA A 102 0.48 -13.78 2.76
N THR A 103 -0.21 -14.37 1.80
CA THR A 103 -1.65 -14.20 1.60
C THR A 103 -2.32 -15.56 1.50
N LEU A 104 -3.48 -15.69 2.10
CA LEU A 104 -4.40 -16.80 1.95
C LEU A 104 -5.75 -16.24 1.54
N ASP A 105 -6.24 -16.64 0.38
CA ASP A 105 -7.57 -16.36 -0.13
C ASP A 105 -8.41 -17.63 -0.04
N GLN A 106 -9.61 -17.50 0.46
CA GLN A 106 -10.61 -18.56 0.54
C GLN A 106 -11.94 -18.09 -0.03
N GLU A 107 -12.38 -18.71 -1.09
CA GLU A 107 -13.77 -18.57 -1.56
C GLU A 107 -14.69 -19.33 -0.60
N LEU A 108 -15.67 -18.62 -0.04
CA LEU A 108 -16.67 -19.20 0.86
C LEU A 108 -17.88 -19.71 0.07
N ASP A 109 -18.27 -18.97 -0.96
CA ASP A 109 -19.28 -19.31 -1.95
C ASP A 109 -19.07 -18.49 -3.24
N SER A 110 -20.04 -18.44 -4.16
CA SER A 110 -19.95 -17.71 -5.43
C SER A 110 -19.80 -16.20 -5.27
N ASP A 111 -20.19 -15.64 -4.14
CA ASP A 111 -20.32 -14.20 -3.92
C ASP A 111 -19.37 -13.68 -2.83
N TRP A 112 -18.86 -14.58 -1.98
CA TRP A 112 -18.05 -14.23 -0.83
C TRP A 112 -16.64 -14.84 -0.85
N GLU A 113 -15.65 -14.00 -0.60
CA GLU A 113 -14.25 -14.37 -0.39
C GLU A 113 -13.75 -13.78 0.92
N ILE A 114 -12.95 -14.52 1.64
CA ILE A 114 -12.16 -14.03 2.77
C ILE A 114 -10.67 -14.08 2.42
N ARG A 115 -9.94 -13.01 2.76
CA ARG A 115 -8.48 -12.94 2.66
C ARG A 115 -7.87 -12.75 4.03
N LEU A 116 -6.85 -13.54 4.32
CA LEU A 116 -5.93 -13.34 5.43
C LEU A 116 -4.56 -12.95 4.86
N GLN A 117 -3.92 -11.93 5.41
CA GLN A 117 -2.61 -11.49 4.94
C GLN A 117 -1.72 -11.11 6.12
N ALA A 118 -0.47 -11.57 6.06
CA ALA A 118 0.63 -11.08 6.89
C ALA A 118 1.63 -10.35 6.02
N ARG A 119 2.14 -9.21 6.49
CA ARG A 119 3.08 -8.38 5.74
C ARG A 119 4.16 -7.85 6.66
N ARG A 120 5.39 -7.79 6.15
CA ARG A 120 6.49 -7.07 6.74
C ARG A 120 7.09 -6.12 5.72
N TYR A 121 7.35 -4.90 6.14
CA TYR A 121 8.19 -3.92 5.46
C TYR A 121 9.45 -3.70 6.28
N ASP A 122 10.58 -3.61 5.60
CA ASP A 122 11.84 -3.11 6.14
C ASP A 122 12.16 -1.81 5.39
N ASP A 123 12.70 -0.81 6.09
CA ASP A 123 13.04 0.52 5.57
C ASP A 123 11.85 1.26 4.91
N PHE A 124 10.71 1.23 5.58
CA PHE A 124 9.46 1.80 5.07
C PHE A 124 9.31 3.28 5.47
N ILE A 125 8.99 4.14 4.50
CA ILE A 125 8.72 5.55 4.75
C ILE A 125 7.25 5.74 5.09
N THR A 126 7.00 6.41 6.21
CA THR A 126 5.66 6.71 6.70
C THR A 126 5.45 8.23 6.82
N ALA A 127 4.22 8.66 7.10
CA ALA A 127 3.93 10.07 7.32
C ALA A 127 4.67 10.67 8.51
N GLU A 128 4.95 9.83 9.51
CA GLU A 128 5.58 10.24 10.76
C GLU A 128 7.09 9.98 10.83
N ALA A 129 7.63 9.11 9.97
CA ALA A 129 9.03 8.71 10.01
C ALA A 129 9.56 8.32 8.63
N ASN A 130 10.89 8.40 8.47
CA ASN A 130 11.57 8.07 7.22
C ASN A 130 12.14 6.65 7.19
N ASP A 131 12.32 6.06 8.37
CA ASP A 131 12.92 4.74 8.52
C ASP A 131 12.10 3.95 9.53
N THR A 132 11.36 2.98 9.04
CA THR A 132 10.34 2.29 9.80
C THR A 132 10.26 0.85 9.36
N ASP A 133 10.38 -0.06 10.28
CA ASP A 133 10.01 -1.45 10.09
C ASP A 133 8.54 -1.63 10.46
N GLU A 134 7.73 -2.18 9.57
CA GLU A 134 6.31 -2.44 9.85
C GLU A 134 5.97 -3.92 9.69
N THR A 135 5.35 -4.49 10.70
CA THR A 135 4.68 -5.79 10.61
C THR A 135 3.18 -5.59 10.71
N SER A 136 2.42 -6.23 9.84
CA SER A 136 0.96 -6.11 9.84
C SER A 136 0.25 -7.42 9.55
N GLY A 137 -0.93 -7.59 10.17
CA GLY A 137 -1.89 -8.64 9.87
C GLY A 137 -3.20 -8.03 9.39
N LEU A 138 -3.82 -8.61 8.36
CA LEU A 138 -5.04 -8.10 7.73
C LEU A 138 -6.04 -9.24 7.54
N VAL A 139 -7.31 -8.91 7.76
CA VAL A 139 -8.47 -9.70 7.33
C VAL A 139 -9.27 -8.83 6.35
N ARG A 140 -9.69 -9.41 5.23
CA ARG A 140 -10.54 -8.75 4.22
C ARG A 140 -11.71 -9.66 3.87
N PHE A 141 -12.88 -9.08 3.78
CA PHE A 141 -14.08 -9.67 3.21
C PHE A 141 -14.36 -9.02 1.87
N THR A 142 -14.56 -9.83 0.84
CA THR A 142 -15.00 -9.41 -0.50
C THR A 142 -16.40 -9.96 -0.73
N TYR A 143 -17.31 -9.10 -1.21
CA TYR A 143 -18.67 -9.46 -1.57
C TYR A 143 -18.96 -9.00 -3.01
N GLU A 144 -19.26 -9.95 -3.90
CA GLU A 144 -19.55 -9.73 -5.32
C GLU A 144 -20.93 -10.33 -5.69
N PRO A 145 -22.06 -9.72 -5.24
CA PRO A 145 -23.41 -10.27 -5.47
C PRO A 145 -23.76 -10.36 -6.96
N GLU A 146 -23.14 -9.52 -7.76
CA GLU A 146 -23.28 -9.47 -9.20
C GLU A 146 -21.93 -9.10 -9.82
N ARG A 147 -21.67 -9.52 -11.05
CA ARG A 147 -20.43 -9.19 -11.77
C ARG A 147 -20.16 -7.67 -11.91
N ALA A 148 -21.20 -6.85 -11.75
CA ALA A 148 -21.11 -5.40 -11.84
C ALA A 148 -20.63 -4.75 -10.53
N HIS A 149 -20.86 -5.37 -9.38
CA HIS A 149 -20.63 -4.77 -8.07
C HIS A 149 -19.65 -5.58 -7.25
N ARG A 150 -18.65 -4.91 -6.67
CA ARG A 150 -17.73 -5.50 -5.70
C ARG A 150 -17.58 -4.57 -4.51
N PHE A 151 -17.79 -5.14 -3.34
CA PHE A 151 -17.57 -4.49 -2.05
C PHE A 151 -16.43 -5.21 -1.33
N ARG A 152 -15.51 -4.46 -0.75
CA ARG A 152 -14.44 -4.98 0.10
C ARG A 152 -14.41 -4.21 1.41
N LEU A 153 -14.32 -4.93 2.50
CA LEU A 153 -14.08 -4.39 3.82
C LEU A 153 -12.87 -5.10 4.42
N SER A 154 -11.87 -4.36 4.85
CA SER A 154 -10.70 -4.93 5.50
C SER A 154 -10.38 -4.22 6.81
N ALA A 155 -9.88 -4.99 7.76
CA ALA A 155 -9.32 -4.51 9.02
C ALA A 155 -7.92 -5.07 9.18
N SER A 156 -6.99 -4.24 9.63
CA SER A 156 -5.60 -4.66 9.89
C SER A 156 -5.10 -4.07 11.19
N TRP A 157 -4.14 -4.78 11.78
CA TRP A 157 -3.34 -4.31 12.90
C TRP A 157 -1.90 -4.17 12.44
N ARG A 158 -1.24 -3.07 12.85
CA ARG A 158 0.14 -2.74 12.45
C ARG A 158 0.98 -2.49 13.68
N GLU A 159 2.20 -2.97 13.63
CA GLU A 159 3.25 -2.72 14.60
C GLU A 159 4.45 -2.14 13.86
N ARG A 160 4.99 -1.03 14.37
CA ARG A 160 6.10 -0.28 13.80
C ARG A 160 7.23 -0.19 14.79
N GLU A 161 8.43 -0.36 14.29
CA GLU A 161 9.69 -0.03 14.95
C GLU A 161 10.30 1.12 14.17
N TYR A 162 10.68 2.18 14.85
CA TYR A 162 11.24 3.36 14.25
C TYR A 162 12.71 3.44 14.63
N ASP A 163 13.59 3.49 13.66
CA ASP A 163 14.99 3.64 13.90
C ASP A 163 15.30 5.04 14.47
N PRO A 164 16.24 5.13 15.40
CA PRO A 164 16.67 6.41 15.90
C PRO A 164 17.29 7.24 14.79
N SER A 165 16.92 8.52 14.72
CA SER A 165 17.54 9.46 13.80
C SER A 165 19.02 9.66 14.19
N PRO A 166 19.94 9.81 13.22
CA PRO A 166 21.33 10.23 13.53
C PRO A 166 21.42 11.52 14.34
N GLU A 167 20.38 12.36 14.29
CA GLU A 167 20.29 13.62 15.05
C GLU A 167 19.92 13.39 16.53
N ASP A 168 19.36 12.22 16.87
CA ASP A 168 18.95 11.90 18.25
C ASP A 168 20.12 11.56 19.18
N GLY A 169 21.34 11.41 18.63
CA GLY A 169 22.57 11.12 19.36
C GLY A 169 22.81 9.62 19.58
N PRO A 170 24.01 9.27 20.10
CA PRO A 170 24.48 7.87 20.18
C PRO A 170 23.71 7.00 21.19
N ASP A 171 22.95 7.61 22.10
CA ASP A 171 22.19 6.92 23.13
C ASP A 171 20.68 6.85 22.79
N ALA A 172 20.30 7.20 21.57
CA ALA A 172 18.91 7.15 21.13
C ALA A 172 18.40 5.70 21.03
N PHE A 173 17.22 5.48 21.56
CA PHE A 173 16.55 4.17 21.52
C PHE A 173 15.51 4.15 20.39
N ALA A 174 15.39 2.99 19.74
CA ALA A 174 14.26 2.74 18.83
C ALA A 174 12.94 2.93 19.58
N THR A 175 12.02 3.64 18.97
CA THR A 175 10.67 3.84 19.49
C THR A 175 9.69 2.94 18.75
N THR A 176 8.54 2.66 19.34
CA THR A 176 7.54 1.78 18.75
C THR A 176 6.22 2.49 18.53
N GLY A 177 5.46 2.00 17.57
CA GLY A 177 4.10 2.44 17.29
C GLY A 177 3.21 1.27 16.91
N ARG A 178 1.92 1.38 17.20
CA ARG A 178 0.96 0.35 16.84
C ARG A 178 -0.43 0.93 16.64
N GLY A 179 -1.21 0.28 15.80
CA GLY A 179 -2.59 0.72 15.65
C GLY A 179 -3.37 0.05 14.54
N PRO A 180 -4.69 0.22 14.60
CA PRO A 180 -5.62 -0.31 13.62
C PRO A 180 -5.65 0.50 12.34
N ARG A 181 -6.07 -0.18 11.27
CA ARG A 181 -6.50 0.42 10.01
C ARG A 181 -7.72 -0.33 9.50
N VAL A 182 -8.69 0.42 9.00
CA VAL A 182 -9.88 -0.11 8.33
C VAL A 182 -9.97 0.52 6.96
N ASP A 183 -10.19 -0.32 5.93
CA ASP A 183 -10.40 0.12 4.56
C ASP A 183 -11.75 -0.42 4.05
N ALA A 184 -12.48 0.40 3.29
CA ALA A 184 -13.68 0.01 2.56
C ALA A 184 -13.51 0.41 1.10
N GLU A 185 -13.72 -0.53 0.18
CA GLU A 185 -13.65 -0.32 -1.28
C GLU A 185 -15.01 -0.69 -1.90
N TYR A 186 -15.47 0.16 -2.80
CA TYR A 186 -16.57 -0.15 -3.71
C TYR A 186 -16.11 -0.04 -5.15
N ARG A 187 -16.40 -1.04 -5.97
CA ARG A 187 -16.16 -0.99 -7.42
C ARG A 187 -17.43 -1.30 -8.18
N HIS A 188 -17.76 -0.43 -9.13
CA HIS A 188 -18.84 -0.63 -10.09
C HIS A 188 -18.24 -0.88 -11.48
N ARG A 189 -18.42 -2.09 -12.01
CA ARG A 189 -17.93 -2.49 -13.33
C ARG A 189 -18.96 -2.12 -14.39
N LEU A 190 -18.56 -1.29 -15.34
CA LEU A 190 -19.36 -0.87 -16.49
C LEU A 190 -19.07 -1.72 -17.74
N GLY A 191 -17.96 -2.46 -17.73
CA GLY A 191 -17.52 -3.31 -18.83
C GLY A 191 -16.15 -3.92 -18.55
N ARG A 192 -15.57 -4.59 -19.55
CA ARG A 192 -14.21 -5.12 -19.43
C ARG A 192 -13.22 -3.95 -19.26
N TYR A 193 -12.50 -3.93 -18.13
CA TYR A 193 -11.56 -2.85 -17.79
C TYR A 193 -12.19 -1.44 -17.72
N HIS A 194 -13.51 -1.36 -17.60
CA HIS A 194 -14.26 -0.13 -17.51
C HIS A 194 -15.00 -0.11 -16.18
N TYR A 195 -14.59 0.72 -15.25
CA TYR A 195 -15.16 0.72 -13.90
C TYR A 195 -14.94 2.05 -13.17
N PHE A 196 -15.83 2.31 -12.24
CA PHE A 196 -15.69 3.31 -11.20
C PHE A 196 -15.24 2.62 -9.91
N ALA A 197 -14.36 3.28 -9.14
CA ALA A 197 -13.95 2.83 -7.81
C ALA A 197 -14.06 3.97 -6.80
N ALA A 198 -14.42 3.63 -5.57
CA ALA A 198 -14.41 4.52 -4.42
C ALA A 198 -13.79 3.78 -3.23
N ASP A 199 -12.86 4.44 -2.56
CA ASP A 199 -12.08 3.90 -1.44
C ASP A 199 -12.22 4.83 -0.24
N LEU A 200 -12.37 4.25 0.95
CA LEU A 200 -12.35 4.95 2.23
C LEU A 200 -11.36 4.24 3.15
N ARG A 201 -10.62 5.01 3.93
CA ARG A 201 -9.67 4.51 4.91
C ARG A 201 -9.74 5.33 6.19
N ALA A 202 -9.63 4.63 7.31
CA ALA A 202 -9.37 5.23 8.61
C ALA A 202 -8.26 4.45 9.32
N GLU A 203 -7.28 5.17 9.85
CA GLU A 203 -6.15 4.56 10.54
C GLU A 203 -5.66 5.41 11.70
N SER A 204 -4.98 4.79 12.64
CA SER A 204 -4.27 5.50 13.72
C SER A 204 -3.02 4.73 14.13
N ILE A 205 -2.04 5.47 14.65
CA ILE A 205 -0.85 4.93 15.30
C ILE A 205 -0.73 5.60 16.68
N ALA A 206 -0.73 4.78 17.70
CA ALA A 206 -0.30 5.14 19.06
C ALA A 206 1.18 4.76 19.18
N SER A 207 2.02 5.67 19.63
CA SER A 207 3.46 5.47 19.78
C SER A 207 3.93 5.92 21.17
N ASP A 208 5.03 5.35 21.62
CA ASP A 208 5.72 5.80 22.85
C ASP A 208 6.27 7.22 22.64
N ASP A 209 6.71 7.54 21.43
CA ASP A 209 7.05 8.90 21.03
C ASP A 209 5.79 9.67 20.59
N ALA A 210 5.49 10.76 21.29
CA ALA A 210 4.34 11.60 20.98
C ALA A 210 4.37 12.18 19.55
N PHE A 211 5.57 12.52 19.02
CA PHE A 211 5.73 13.08 17.67
C PHE A 211 5.33 12.10 16.55
N ARG A 212 5.30 10.81 16.85
CA ARG A 212 4.97 9.73 15.90
C ARG A 212 3.50 9.31 15.97
N ARG A 213 2.74 9.87 16.92
CA ARG A 213 1.29 9.59 17.05
C ARG A 213 0.51 10.32 15.98
N TYR A 214 -0.37 9.60 15.31
CA TYR A 214 -1.30 10.23 14.39
C TYR A 214 -2.62 9.46 14.25
N SER A 215 -3.63 10.15 13.75
CA SER A 215 -4.84 9.56 13.19
C SER A 215 -5.05 10.12 11.79
N ARG A 216 -5.53 9.29 10.87
CA ARG A 216 -5.73 9.64 9.46
C ARG A 216 -7.04 9.10 8.94
N GLN A 217 -7.67 9.88 8.10
CA GLN A 217 -8.82 9.47 7.31
C GLN A 217 -8.54 9.85 5.86
N SER A 218 -8.86 8.96 4.92
CA SER A 218 -8.74 9.27 3.50
C SER A 218 -9.93 8.73 2.73
N GLY A 219 -10.20 9.37 1.59
CA GLY A 219 -11.16 8.92 0.62
C GLY A 219 -10.63 9.17 -0.78
N ALA A 220 -10.84 8.22 -1.69
CA ALA A 220 -10.45 8.35 -3.08
C ALA A 220 -11.58 7.90 -3.99
N VAL A 221 -11.68 8.54 -5.16
CA VAL A 221 -12.55 8.10 -6.25
C VAL A 221 -11.77 8.08 -7.56
N SER A 222 -12.00 7.07 -8.37
CA SER A 222 -11.36 6.95 -9.68
C SER A 222 -12.30 6.34 -10.72
N TYR A 223 -12.01 6.64 -11.98
CA TYR A 223 -12.76 6.13 -13.12
C TYR A 223 -11.83 5.60 -14.17
N THR A 224 -11.81 4.28 -14.36
CA THR A 224 -10.98 3.62 -15.39
C THR A 224 -11.78 3.44 -16.67
N ARG A 225 -11.28 4.01 -17.76
CA ARG A 225 -11.86 3.89 -19.09
C ARG A 225 -10.86 3.25 -20.06
N PRO A 226 -11.22 2.14 -20.74
CA PRO A 226 -10.41 1.60 -21.81
C PRO A 226 -10.46 2.56 -23.04
N LEU A 227 -9.31 2.89 -23.57
CA LEU A 227 -9.15 3.61 -24.84
C LEU A 227 -9.05 2.60 -26.01
N ASN A 228 -8.38 1.47 -25.76
CA ASN A 228 -8.36 0.32 -26.64
C ASN A 228 -8.14 -0.96 -25.81
N HIS A 229 -7.77 -2.08 -26.44
CA HIS A 229 -7.59 -3.36 -25.78
C HIS A 229 -6.53 -3.32 -24.65
N ASP A 230 -5.43 -2.61 -24.87
CA ASP A 230 -4.27 -2.61 -23.96
C ASP A 230 -4.11 -1.29 -23.20
N LEU A 231 -4.69 -0.19 -23.72
CA LEU A 231 -4.51 1.16 -23.17
C LEU A 231 -5.76 1.61 -22.41
N ARG A 232 -5.55 2.14 -21.21
CA ARG A 232 -6.60 2.70 -20.32
C ARG A 232 -6.15 4.04 -19.78
N VAL A 233 -7.12 4.90 -19.51
CA VAL A 233 -6.94 6.13 -18.75
C VAL A 233 -7.72 6.03 -17.46
N ARG A 234 -7.13 6.53 -16.36
CA ARG A 234 -7.74 6.52 -15.02
C ARG A 234 -7.57 7.88 -14.36
N PRO A 235 -8.47 8.85 -14.59
CA PRO A 235 -8.57 10.01 -13.73
C PRO A 235 -9.06 9.62 -12.33
N GLY A 236 -8.55 10.33 -11.33
CA GLY A 236 -8.90 10.12 -9.93
C GLY A 236 -8.69 11.37 -9.10
N VAL A 237 -9.17 11.32 -7.87
CA VAL A 237 -8.87 12.30 -6.83
C VAL A 237 -8.85 11.61 -5.48
N GLU A 238 -7.88 11.96 -4.66
CA GLU A 238 -7.75 11.52 -3.28
C GLU A 238 -7.81 12.74 -2.34
N ALA A 239 -8.45 12.56 -1.19
CA ALA A 239 -8.44 13.52 -0.10
C ALA A 239 -8.00 12.82 1.18
N ILE A 240 -7.08 13.44 1.95
CA ILE A 240 -6.53 12.90 3.19
C ILE A 240 -6.58 13.96 4.26
N HIS A 241 -7.03 13.58 5.44
CA HIS A 241 -6.95 14.38 6.65
C HIS A 241 -6.11 13.64 7.70
N THR A 242 -5.02 14.28 8.17
CA THR A 242 -4.11 13.71 9.16
C THR A 242 -3.98 14.64 10.36
N ARG A 243 -4.12 14.10 11.60
CA ARG A 243 -3.87 14.80 12.86
C ARG A 243 -2.70 14.14 13.56
N PHE A 244 -1.70 14.93 13.98
CA PHE A 244 -0.47 14.47 14.60
C PHE A 244 -0.49 14.76 16.10
N GLY A 245 -0.75 13.74 16.91
CA GLY A 245 -1.04 13.90 18.35
C GLY A 245 0.03 14.55 19.22
N GLY A 246 1.29 14.61 18.75
CA GLY A 246 2.40 15.23 19.49
C GLY A 246 3.06 16.42 18.76
N ARG A 247 2.46 16.91 17.67
CA ARG A 247 2.94 18.07 16.91
C ARG A 247 1.95 19.21 17.05
N THR A 248 2.46 20.42 17.17
CA THR A 248 1.67 21.64 17.32
C THR A 248 1.76 22.49 16.05
N GLY A 249 0.65 23.02 15.60
CA GLY A 249 0.58 24.02 14.56
C GLY A 249 0.95 25.41 15.05
N ASP A 250 1.00 26.40 14.15
CA ASP A 250 1.33 27.78 14.49
C ASP A 250 0.22 28.48 15.31
N ASP A 251 -0.99 27.94 15.25
CA ASP A 251 -2.15 28.36 16.09
C ASP A 251 -2.09 27.84 17.53
N GLY A 252 -1.09 27.00 17.88
CA GLY A 252 -0.95 26.36 19.20
C GLY A 252 -1.81 25.12 19.39
N GLU A 253 -2.62 24.73 18.41
CA GLU A 253 -3.44 23.53 18.41
C GLU A 253 -2.64 22.31 17.88
N VAL A 254 -3.22 21.14 18.03
CA VAL A 254 -2.64 19.91 17.46
C VAL A 254 -2.55 20.05 15.95
N ARG A 255 -1.36 19.78 15.37
CA ARG A 255 -1.13 19.87 13.93
C ARG A 255 -2.12 18.99 13.15
N SER A 256 -2.74 19.59 12.16
CA SER A 256 -3.76 19.01 11.30
C SER A 256 -3.45 19.38 9.84
N ASP A 257 -3.25 18.37 9.00
CA ASP A 257 -2.97 18.54 7.59
C ASP A 257 -4.15 18.00 6.78
N PHE A 258 -4.67 18.79 5.84
CA PHE A 258 -5.63 18.36 4.83
C PHE A 258 -4.96 18.37 3.46
N ARG A 259 -5.00 17.24 2.77
CA ARG A 259 -4.44 17.09 1.44
C ARG A 259 -5.53 16.73 0.44
N ILE A 260 -5.49 17.34 -0.73
CA ILE A 260 -6.25 16.92 -1.90
C ILE A 260 -5.30 16.69 -3.07
N ALA A 261 -5.46 15.59 -3.79
CA ALA A 261 -4.56 15.20 -4.87
C ALA A 261 -5.34 14.64 -6.07
N PRO A 262 -5.72 15.51 -7.04
CA PRO A 262 -6.21 15.04 -8.33
C PRO A 262 -5.07 14.39 -9.13
N GLU A 263 -5.41 13.29 -9.85
CA GLU A 263 -4.46 12.51 -10.61
C GLU A 263 -5.04 12.02 -11.92
N VAL A 264 -4.16 11.69 -12.85
CA VAL A 264 -4.50 10.95 -14.06
C VAL A 264 -3.41 9.92 -14.33
N GLU A 265 -3.83 8.68 -14.59
CA GLU A 265 -2.94 7.59 -14.97
C GLU A 265 -3.23 7.11 -16.37
N LEU A 266 -2.17 6.74 -17.09
CA LEU A 266 -2.21 5.99 -18.34
C LEU A 266 -1.62 4.61 -18.08
N LEU A 267 -2.39 3.56 -18.37
CA LEU A 267 -2.04 2.16 -18.15
C LEU A 267 -2.00 1.47 -19.51
N TRP A 268 -0.80 1.13 -19.98
CA TRP A 268 -0.62 0.43 -21.26
C TRP A 268 0.02 -0.94 -21.02
N TRP A 269 -0.75 -2.00 -21.24
CA TRP A 269 -0.38 -3.38 -20.92
C TRP A 269 -0.40 -4.30 -22.15
N PRO A 270 0.51 -4.13 -23.11
CA PRO A 270 0.61 -4.99 -24.28
C PRO A 270 1.33 -6.31 -23.90
N GLY A 271 0.58 -7.42 -23.87
CA GLY A 271 1.11 -8.72 -23.49
C GLY A 271 1.66 -8.75 -22.07
N GLN A 272 2.95 -9.06 -21.92
CA GLN A 272 3.63 -9.13 -20.61
C GLN A 272 4.20 -7.79 -20.15
N TRP A 273 4.17 -6.75 -20.96
CA TRP A 273 4.62 -5.42 -20.59
C TRP A 273 3.58 -4.69 -19.71
N ARG A 274 4.08 -3.91 -18.79
CA ARG A 274 3.30 -3.01 -17.92
C ARG A 274 3.95 -1.64 -17.98
N ILE A 275 3.37 -0.74 -18.76
CA ILE A 275 3.85 0.63 -18.89
C ILE A 275 2.81 1.52 -18.26
N GLU A 276 3.24 2.34 -17.31
CA GLU A 276 2.39 3.19 -16.52
C GLU A 276 2.95 4.61 -16.51
N ALA A 277 2.09 5.60 -16.69
CA ALA A 277 2.45 7.00 -16.53
C ALA A 277 1.39 7.67 -15.66
N GLU A 278 1.82 8.43 -14.68
CA GLU A 278 0.96 9.15 -13.73
C GLU A 278 1.36 10.62 -13.69
N ALA A 279 0.35 11.47 -13.64
CA ALA A 279 0.51 12.89 -13.28
C ALA A 279 -0.45 13.20 -12.12
N LYS A 280 0.09 13.72 -11.03
CA LYS A 280 -0.63 14.08 -9.81
C LYS A 280 -0.31 15.52 -9.42
N ALA A 281 -1.32 16.32 -9.16
CA ALA A 281 -1.17 17.61 -8.47
C ALA A 281 -1.48 17.41 -6.97
N ILE A 282 -0.74 18.08 -6.09
CA ILE A 282 -0.83 17.88 -4.64
C ILE A 282 -1.04 19.24 -4.01
N PHE A 283 -2.09 19.37 -3.20
CA PHE A 283 -2.39 20.58 -2.44
C PHE A 283 -2.52 20.20 -0.98
N ILE A 284 -1.72 20.81 -0.11
CA ILE A 284 -1.72 20.57 1.34
C ILE A 284 -2.05 21.90 2.03
N ASP A 285 -3.08 21.87 2.86
CA ASP A 285 -3.50 22.93 3.77
C ASP A 285 -3.23 22.43 5.20
N SER A 286 -2.49 23.19 6.01
CA SER A 286 -2.05 22.81 7.34
C SER A 286 -2.14 23.99 8.30
N ASN A 287 -2.43 23.73 9.58
CA ASN A 287 -2.27 24.75 10.62
C ASN A 287 -0.79 24.96 11.06
N ASP A 288 0.17 24.33 10.38
CA ASP A 288 1.62 24.65 10.39
C ASP A 288 1.96 25.26 9.02
N GLU A 289 2.12 26.59 8.91
CA GLU A 289 2.34 27.32 7.65
C GLU A 289 3.54 26.76 6.84
N ARG A 290 4.53 26.16 7.51
CA ARG A 290 5.67 25.53 6.82
C ARG A 290 5.27 24.27 6.05
N ARG A 291 4.05 23.78 6.25
CA ARG A 291 3.48 22.61 5.59
C ARG A 291 2.48 22.96 4.52
N ASP A 292 1.97 24.19 4.52
CA ASP A 292 1.16 24.69 3.42
C ASP A 292 1.95 24.69 2.13
N ARG A 293 1.49 23.93 1.15
CA ARG A 293 2.20 23.84 -0.11
C ARG A 293 1.33 23.28 -1.24
N ALA A 294 1.70 23.65 -2.44
CA ALA A 294 1.24 23.01 -3.65
C ALA A 294 2.44 22.36 -4.36
N GLY A 295 2.22 21.24 -4.96
CA GLY A 295 3.26 20.52 -5.67
C GLY A 295 2.69 19.57 -6.72
N TYR A 296 3.58 18.80 -7.32
CA TYR A 296 3.21 17.79 -8.32
C TYR A 296 4.07 16.53 -8.19
N ARG A 297 3.59 15.46 -8.79
CA ARG A 297 4.37 14.25 -9.04
C ARG A 297 4.06 13.75 -10.45
N LEU A 298 5.12 13.44 -11.17
CA LEU A 298 5.10 12.75 -12.46
C LEU A 298 5.84 11.43 -12.30
N THR A 299 5.23 10.34 -12.73
CA THR A 299 5.83 9.00 -12.68
C THR A 299 5.69 8.34 -14.04
N ILE A 300 6.75 7.72 -14.52
CA ILE A 300 6.72 6.83 -15.69
C ILE A 300 7.44 5.56 -15.30
N ALA A 301 6.80 4.42 -15.50
CA ALA A 301 7.39 3.12 -15.22
C ALA A 301 7.14 2.14 -16.35
N ALA A 302 8.10 1.26 -16.59
CA ALA A 302 7.98 0.15 -17.54
C ALA A 302 8.45 -1.14 -16.87
N GLY A 303 7.56 -2.11 -16.80
CA GLY A 303 7.81 -3.41 -16.19
C GLY A 303 7.53 -4.56 -17.13
N TYR A 304 8.14 -5.69 -16.86
CA TYR A 304 7.93 -6.96 -17.54
C TYR A 304 7.57 -8.03 -16.51
N VAL A 305 6.50 -8.78 -16.80
CA VAL A 305 5.99 -9.88 -15.94
C VAL A 305 6.30 -11.20 -16.65
N PHE A 306 6.86 -12.16 -15.91
CA PHE A 306 7.23 -13.49 -16.42
C PHE A 306 6.83 -14.61 -15.47
#